data_fbc5ee36abf5d84b0beaaa1e9cdb70ef
#
_entry.id   fbc5ee36abf5d84b0beaaa1e9cdb70ef
#
_cell.length_a   1.000
_cell.length_b   1.000
_cell.length_c   1.000
_cell.angle_alpha   90.00
_cell.angle_beta   90.00
_cell.angle_gamma   90.00
#
_symmetry.space_group_name_H-M   'P 1'
#
loop_
_entity.id
_entity.type
_entity.pdbx_description
1 polymer ?
#
loop_
_entity_poly.entity_id
_entity_poly.type
_entity_poly.pdbx_seq_one_letter_code
_entity_poly.pdbx_strand_id
1 'polypeptide(L)'
;YEVEASASNPNVDRSYGFDLEPFTHTGLLASTSLTESVSVSLGLANSFDSTAGLHNGTIAGDGNFAYLAGVELTAPDSLGFLAGSTVYVGYVNGAASGVDNDSEDKLLYVGASMASPIEGVSLGVAYDDREYGNGQADADAVALYAVLDVSDGVSLAARYDTVDDSSDTKSMWSATLGYSIWDNVLTRLEYNYETGDRANGDSSAFALNLYYQF
;
A
#
# COMPACT_ATOMS: atom_id res chain seq x y z
N TYR A 1 -2.88 3.44 -1.54
CA TYR A 1 -4.18 2.83 -1.90
C TYR A 1 -4.56 1.72 -0.92
N GLU A 2 -3.67 0.78 -0.66
CA GLU A 2 -3.88 -0.24 0.37
C GLU A 2 -3.60 0.29 1.77
N VAL A 3 -4.27 -0.28 2.77
CA VAL A 3 -4.10 0.09 4.18
C VAL A 3 -3.85 -1.16 5.02
N GLU A 4 -3.21 -0.99 6.19
CA GLU A 4 -2.87 -2.10 7.09
C GLU A 4 -4.13 -2.88 7.53
N ALA A 5 -5.25 -2.19 7.78
CA ALA A 5 -6.51 -2.83 8.15
C ALA A 5 -7.08 -3.65 6.99
N SER A 6 -6.88 -4.95 7.02
CA SER A 6 -7.24 -5.86 5.91
C SER A 6 -8.71 -5.77 5.48
N ALA A 7 -9.65 -5.56 6.41
CA ALA A 7 -11.07 -5.42 6.08
C ALA A 7 -11.39 -4.20 5.19
N SER A 8 -10.53 -3.18 5.20
CA SER A 8 -10.70 -1.95 4.42
C SER A 8 -10.14 -2.04 3.01
N ASN A 9 -9.45 -3.12 2.67
CA ASN A 9 -8.93 -3.31 1.32
C ASN A 9 -9.89 -4.15 0.47
N PRO A 10 -10.00 -3.89 -0.84
CA PRO A 10 -10.89 -4.64 -1.71
C PRO A 10 -10.43 -6.08 -1.91
N ASN A 11 -9.13 -6.33 -1.93
CA ASN A 11 -8.52 -7.65 -2.10
C ASN A 11 -8.16 -8.28 -0.73
N VAL A 12 -8.00 -9.61 -0.71
CA VAL A 12 -7.59 -10.37 0.49
C VAL A 12 -6.10 -10.23 0.72
N ASP A 13 -5.32 -10.54 -0.32
CA ASP A 13 -3.86 -10.40 -0.30
C ASP A 13 -3.44 -8.96 -0.65
N ARG A 14 -2.21 -8.63 -0.29
CA ARG A 14 -1.58 -7.34 -0.58
C ARG A 14 -0.90 -7.36 -1.95
N SER A 15 -0.70 -6.17 -2.51
CA SER A 15 0.18 -5.98 -3.66
C SER A 15 1.65 -6.13 -3.26
N TYR A 16 2.51 -6.38 -4.23
CA TYR A 16 3.95 -6.38 -4.01
C TYR A 16 4.48 -5.01 -3.54
N GLY A 17 3.85 -3.91 -4.01
CA GLY A 17 4.20 -2.56 -3.56
C GLY A 17 3.99 -2.39 -2.06
N PHE A 18 2.87 -2.88 -1.53
CA PHE A 18 2.61 -2.82 -0.09
C PHE A 18 3.70 -3.54 0.73
N ASP A 19 4.28 -4.62 0.21
CA ASP A 19 5.37 -5.34 0.90
C ASP A 19 6.70 -4.57 0.89
N LEU A 20 6.85 -3.58 0.00
CA LEU A 20 8.01 -2.68 -0.01
C LEU A 20 7.88 -1.55 1.02
N GLU A 21 6.65 -1.24 1.46
CA GLU A 21 6.39 -0.16 2.39
C GLU A 21 6.85 -0.48 3.83
N PRO A 22 7.33 0.50 4.61
CA PRO A 22 7.60 0.30 6.02
C PRO A 22 6.28 0.20 6.81
N PHE A 23 6.15 -0.83 7.67
CA PHE A 23 4.90 -1.10 8.39
C PHE A 23 4.75 -0.29 9.68
N THR A 24 5.85 -0.02 10.38
CA THR A 24 5.77 0.59 11.71
C THR A 24 6.87 1.60 11.95
N HIS A 25 6.48 2.71 12.56
CA HIS A 25 7.40 3.75 13.02
C HIS A 25 7.15 4.09 14.49
N THR A 26 8.22 4.33 15.23
CA THR A 26 8.14 4.93 16.56
C THR A 26 8.71 6.33 16.48
N GLY A 27 7.86 7.34 16.65
CA GLY A 27 8.29 8.73 16.44
C GLY A 27 7.19 9.74 16.64
N LEU A 28 7.34 10.87 16.00
CA LEU A 28 6.39 11.98 15.99
C LEU A 28 5.98 12.27 14.56
N LEU A 29 4.69 12.30 14.29
CA LEU A 29 4.09 12.72 13.03
C LEU A 29 3.16 13.91 13.29
N ALA A 30 3.33 14.97 12.51
CA ALA A 30 2.46 16.12 12.49
C ALA A 30 1.76 16.20 11.14
N SER A 31 0.44 16.33 11.15
CA SER A 31 -0.37 16.44 9.94
C SER A 31 -1.30 17.64 10.03
N THR A 32 -1.54 18.31 8.91
CA THR A 32 -2.46 19.44 8.83
C THR A 32 -3.07 19.55 7.44
N SER A 33 -4.32 19.98 7.36
CA SER A 33 -4.96 20.40 6.10
C SER A 33 -4.64 21.87 5.85
N LEU A 34 -3.98 22.15 4.74
CA LEU A 34 -3.68 23.50 4.28
C LEU A 34 -4.87 24.16 3.60
N THR A 35 -5.67 23.35 2.91
CA THR A 35 -6.93 23.72 2.26
C THR A 35 -7.90 22.54 2.35
N GLU A 36 -9.13 22.69 1.84
CA GLU A 36 -10.08 21.59 1.71
C GLU A 36 -9.59 20.47 0.77
N SER A 37 -8.65 20.78 -0.12
CA SER A 37 -8.12 19.86 -1.13
C SER A 37 -6.67 19.45 -0.92
N VAL A 38 -5.97 19.97 0.09
CA VAL A 38 -4.54 19.72 0.30
C VAL A 38 -4.25 19.45 1.76
N SER A 39 -3.75 18.29 2.07
CA SER A 39 -3.22 17.93 3.39
C SER A 39 -1.74 17.58 3.28
N VAL A 40 -0.97 17.88 4.31
CA VAL A 40 0.45 17.56 4.40
C VAL A 40 0.77 16.92 5.74
N SER A 41 1.77 16.06 5.74
CA SER A 41 2.31 15.44 6.94
C SER A 41 3.83 15.45 6.93
N LEU A 42 4.43 15.66 8.10
CA LEU A 42 5.87 15.59 8.32
C LEU A 42 6.14 14.83 9.61
N GLY A 43 7.14 13.97 9.60
CA GLY A 43 7.46 13.14 10.74
C GLY A 43 8.94 12.86 10.91
N LEU A 44 9.26 12.47 12.13
CA LEU A 44 10.56 11.93 12.55
C LEU A 44 10.30 10.60 13.26
N ALA A 45 11.01 9.56 12.86
CA ALA A 45 10.94 8.25 13.49
C ALA A 45 12.34 7.75 13.84
N ASN A 46 12.39 6.69 14.63
CA ASN A 46 13.65 6.11 15.10
C ASN A 46 14.42 5.35 14.01
N SER A 47 13.74 4.85 12.98
CA SER A 47 14.33 4.07 11.88
C SER A 47 13.38 4.12 10.68
N PHE A 48 13.88 3.66 9.52
CA PHE A 48 13.06 3.49 8.31
C PHE A 48 11.91 2.51 8.54
N ASP A 49 12.20 1.36 9.16
CA ASP A 49 11.21 0.33 9.47
C ASP A 49 11.60 -0.39 10.76
N SER A 50 10.66 -1.07 11.40
CA SER A 50 10.96 -1.96 12.51
C SER A 50 11.39 -3.32 12.00
N THR A 51 12.52 -3.83 12.46
CA THR A 51 12.90 -5.23 12.25
C THR A 51 11.82 -6.15 12.84
N ALA A 52 11.48 -7.21 12.12
CA ALA A 52 10.42 -8.14 12.43
C ALA A 52 10.22 -8.41 13.94
N GLY A 53 9.07 -8.00 14.47
CA GLY A 53 8.61 -8.31 15.83
C GLY A 53 9.01 -7.33 16.93
N LEU A 54 9.72 -6.26 16.63
CA LEU A 54 10.06 -5.22 17.61
C LEU A 54 9.27 -3.95 17.32
N HIS A 55 8.25 -3.67 18.12
CA HIS A 55 7.50 -2.40 18.09
C HIS A 55 8.35 -1.15 18.38
N ASN A 56 9.56 -1.36 18.87
CA ASN A 56 10.55 -0.33 19.11
C ASN A 56 11.81 -0.74 18.36
N GLY A 57 11.91 -0.37 17.09
CA GLY A 57 13.17 -0.48 16.37
C GLY A 57 14.28 0.15 17.24
N THR A 58 15.40 -0.53 17.39
CA THR A 58 16.58 0.07 18.01
C THR A 58 16.86 1.36 17.25
N ILE A 59 16.99 2.48 17.95
CA ILE A 59 17.56 3.69 17.37
C ILE A 59 18.85 3.24 16.70
N ALA A 60 18.98 3.45 15.40
CA ALA A 60 20.23 3.18 14.71
C ALA A 60 21.35 3.82 15.50
N GLY A 61 22.42 3.09 15.78
CA GLY A 61 23.35 3.33 16.87
C GLY A 61 23.98 4.71 16.99
N ASP A 62 23.90 5.57 15.96
CA ASP A 62 24.47 6.93 15.96
C ASP A 62 23.43 8.06 15.96
N GLY A 63 22.16 7.74 16.28
CA GLY A 63 21.09 8.74 16.39
C GLY A 63 20.56 9.24 15.05
N ASN A 64 20.72 8.49 13.97
CA ASN A 64 20.11 8.78 12.69
C ASN A 64 18.62 8.48 12.76
N PHE A 65 17.81 9.53 12.55
CA PHE A 65 16.35 9.43 12.50
C PHE A 65 15.90 9.15 11.07
N ALA A 66 14.72 8.53 10.95
CA ALA A 66 13.99 8.51 9.70
C ALA A 66 13.14 9.77 9.58
N TYR A 67 13.06 10.31 8.37
CA TYR A 67 12.24 11.46 8.00
C TYR A 67 11.06 10.96 7.17
N LEU A 68 9.87 11.41 7.53
CA LEU A 68 8.64 11.09 6.82
C LEU A 68 8.03 12.38 6.27
N ALA A 69 7.59 12.32 5.03
CA ALA A 69 6.84 13.41 4.41
C ALA A 69 5.67 12.84 3.60
N GLY A 70 4.52 13.51 3.64
CA GLY A 70 3.36 13.09 2.89
C GLY A 70 2.55 14.29 2.39
N VAL A 71 1.94 14.12 1.21
CA VAL A 71 0.98 15.05 0.63
C VAL A 71 -0.22 14.27 0.14
N GLU A 72 -1.41 14.75 0.50
CA GLU A 72 -2.68 14.27 -0.02
C GLU A 72 -3.37 15.40 -0.78
N LEU A 73 -3.83 15.09 -1.99
CA LEU A 73 -4.62 15.99 -2.81
C LEU A 73 -5.99 15.37 -3.04
N THR A 74 -7.05 16.10 -2.70
CA THR A 74 -8.43 15.70 -2.91
C THR A 74 -9.07 16.55 -4.01
N ALA A 75 -9.64 15.92 -5.00
CA ALA A 75 -10.33 16.56 -6.09
C ALA A 75 -11.57 17.32 -5.58
N PRO A 76 -11.68 18.64 -5.86
CA PRO A 76 -12.84 19.43 -5.43
C PRO A 76 -14.08 19.08 -6.25
N ASP A 77 -15.26 19.44 -5.72
CA ASP A 77 -16.57 19.18 -6.34
C ASP A 77 -16.69 19.73 -7.77
N SER A 78 -15.94 20.77 -8.09
CA SER A 78 -15.92 21.36 -9.42
C SER A 78 -15.39 20.45 -10.54
N LEU A 79 -14.72 19.33 -10.19
CA LEU A 79 -14.22 18.35 -11.15
C LEU A 79 -15.25 17.27 -11.52
N GLY A 80 -16.52 17.45 -11.15
CA GLY A 80 -17.62 16.58 -11.57
C GLY A 80 -17.45 15.15 -11.07
N PHE A 81 -17.42 14.15 -11.97
CA PHE A 81 -17.32 12.75 -11.56
C PHE A 81 -15.98 12.41 -10.84
N LEU A 82 -14.96 13.23 -11.01
CA LEU A 82 -13.70 13.07 -10.27
C LEU A 82 -13.74 13.67 -8.86
N ALA A 83 -14.81 14.35 -8.47
CA ALA A 83 -14.95 14.91 -7.13
C ALA A 83 -14.70 13.83 -6.05
N GLY A 84 -13.90 14.16 -5.05
CA GLY A 84 -13.50 13.24 -3.99
C GLY A 84 -12.41 12.23 -4.37
N SER A 85 -11.97 12.17 -5.63
CA SER A 85 -10.78 11.41 -6.00
C SER A 85 -9.56 11.95 -5.27
N THR A 86 -8.63 11.06 -4.90
CA THR A 86 -7.45 11.43 -4.10
C THR A 86 -6.17 10.99 -4.77
N VAL A 87 -5.13 11.79 -4.58
CA VAL A 87 -3.73 11.44 -4.92
C VAL A 87 -2.89 11.58 -3.66
N TYR A 88 -2.09 10.56 -3.39
CA TYR A 88 -1.17 10.51 -2.25
C TYR A 88 0.26 10.44 -2.76
N VAL A 89 1.14 11.21 -2.14
CA VAL A 89 2.60 11.08 -2.30
C VAL A 89 3.20 10.94 -0.93
N GLY A 90 3.93 9.86 -0.70
CA GLY A 90 4.64 9.58 0.54
C GLY A 90 6.13 9.43 0.29
N TYR A 91 6.94 9.88 1.22
CA TYR A 91 8.38 9.69 1.19
C TYR A 91 8.89 9.36 2.58
N VAL A 92 9.70 8.32 2.66
CA VAL A 92 10.41 7.92 3.88
C VAL A 92 11.89 7.76 3.54
N ASN A 93 12.76 8.31 4.38
CA ASN A 93 14.19 8.15 4.29
C ASN A 93 14.75 8.00 5.70
N GLY A 94 15.51 6.95 5.95
CA GLY A 94 16.12 6.77 7.26
C GLY A 94 16.99 5.53 7.36
N ALA A 95 17.72 5.44 8.46
CA ALA A 95 18.56 4.30 8.73
C ALA A 95 17.76 2.99 8.70
N ALA A 96 18.26 2.01 7.95
CA ALA A 96 17.72 0.66 7.93
C ALA A 96 17.88 0.02 9.31
N SER A 97 16.83 -0.60 9.83
CA SER A 97 16.91 -1.25 11.13
C SER A 97 17.73 -2.54 11.06
N GLY A 98 18.69 -2.72 11.98
CA GLY A 98 19.45 -3.96 12.16
C GLY A 98 20.68 -4.15 11.26
N VAL A 99 21.08 -3.14 10.51
CA VAL A 99 22.31 -3.08 9.73
C VAL A 99 23.24 -1.97 10.20
N ASP A 100 24.46 -1.92 9.68
CA ASP A 100 25.45 -0.90 10.02
C ASP A 100 24.89 0.51 9.83
N ASN A 101 25.25 1.40 10.74
CA ASN A 101 24.68 2.73 10.94
C ASN A 101 24.75 3.70 9.73
N ASP A 102 25.46 3.33 8.68
CA ASP A 102 25.64 4.15 7.47
C ASP A 102 24.69 3.78 6.32
N SER A 103 23.83 2.79 6.51
CA SER A 103 22.88 2.33 5.48
C SER A 103 21.53 3.02 5.65
N GLU A 104 21.09 3.76 4.65
CA GLU A 104 19.79 4.43 4.61
C GLU A 104 18.89 3.77 3.57
N ASP A 105 17.71 3.35 3.99
CA ASP A 105 16.63 2.94 3.07
C ASP A 105 15.78 4.16 2.73
N LYS A 106 15.27 4.18 1.49
CA LYS A 106 14.33 5.20 1.03
C LYS A 106 13.14 4.55 0.37
N LEU A 107 11.98 5.16 0.52
CA LEU A 107 10.78 4.79 -0.21
C LEU A 107 10.09 6.04 -0.73
N LEU A 108 9.76 6.03 -2.01
CA LEU A 108 8.80 6.93 -2.63
C LEU A 108 7.52 6.17 -2.94
N TYR A 109 6.40 6.60 -2.39
CA TYR A 109 5.07 6.10 -2.69
C TYR A 109 4.28 7.15 -3.48
N VAL A 110 3.59 6.71 -4.53
CA VAL A 110 2.59 7.53 -5.23
C VAL A 110 1.34 6.69 -5.45
N GLY A 111 0.22 7.10 -4.87
CA GLY A 111 -1.06 6.40 -5.02
C GLY A 111 -2.17 7.32 -5.46
N ALA A 112 -3.18 6.77 -6.15
CA ALA A 112 -4.40 7.49 -6.43
C ALA A 112 -5.62 6.58 -6.31
N SER A 113 -6.71 7.16 -5.81
CA SER A 113 -8.05 6.57 -5.81
C SER A 113 -8.97 7.47 -6.61
N MET A 114 -9.66 6.93 -7.58
CA MET A 114 -10.46 7.70 -8.54
C MET A 114 -11.86 7.13 -8.66
N ALA A 115 -12.85 8.03 -8.57
CA ALA A 115 -14.20 7.70 -8.98
C ALA A 115 -14.27 7.53 -10.51
N SER A 116 -15.11 6.63 -10.98
CA SER A 116 -15.39 6.41 -12.41
C SER A 116 -16.70 7.10 -12.80
N PRO A 117 -16.90 7.48 -14.06
CA PRO A 117 -18.21 7.91 -14.55
C PRO A 117 -19.25 6.77 -14.60
N ILE A 118 -18.82 5.54 -14.37
CA ILE A 118 -19.69 4.37 -14.26
C ILE A 118 -20.07 4.18 -12.78
N GLU A 119 -21.37 4.20 -12.50
CA GLU A 119 -21.89 4.04 -11.14
C GLU A 119 -21.41 2.72 -10.51
N GLY A 120 -20.98 2.78 -9.26
CA GLY A 120 -20.45 1.65 -8.51
C GLY A 120 -19.03 1.24 -8.87
N VAL A 121 -18.38 1.89 -9.87
CA VAL A 121 -16.99 1.57 -10.24
C VAL A 121 -16.03 2.59 -9.65
N SER A 122 -15.00 2.10 -8.97
CA SER A 122 -13.83 2.88 -8.54
C SER A 122 -12.54 2.27 -9.08
N LEU A 123 -11.54 3.13 -9.30
CA LEU A 123 -10.24 2.75 -9.84
C LEU A 123 -9.14 3.20 -8.88
N GLY A 124 -8.04 2.47 -8.87
CA GLY A 124 -6.87 2.82 -8.08
C GLY A 124 -5.57 2.50 -8.80
N VAL A 125 -4.53 3.20 -8.41
CA VAL A 125 -3.15 2.93 -8.81
C VAL A 125 -2.23 3.21 -7.63
N ALA A 126 -1.19 2.39 -7.49
CA ALA A 126 -0.09 2.61 -6.56
C ALA A 126 1.23 2.37 -7.28
N TYR A 127 2.24 3.15 -6.92
CA TYR A 127 3.63 3.00 -7.34
C TYR A 127 4.51 3.16 -6.11
N ASP A 128 5.42 2.22 -5.94
CA ASP A 128 6.42 2.18 -4.89
C ASP A 128 7.80 2.06 -5.51
N ASP A 129 8.74 2.86 -5.02
CA ASP A 129 10.14 2.83 -5.41
C ASP A 129 10.98 2.80 -4.13
N ARG A 130 11.63 1.66 -3.86
CA ARG A 130 12.44 1.43 -2.67
C ARG A 130 13.92 1.28 -3.04
N GLU A 131 14.73 2.19 -2.50
CA GLU A 131 16.20 2.10 -2.51
C GLU A 131 16.68 1.46 -1.19
N TYR A 132 17.50 0.40 -1.30
CA TYR A 132 18.07 -0.29 -0.15
C TYR A 132 19.52 0.13 0.11
N GLY A 133 19.78 0.71 1.28
CA GLY A 133 21.11 1.18 1.66
C GLY A 133 22.11 0.08 2.00
N ASN A 134 21.66 -1.15 2.17
CA ASN A 134 22.50 -2.28 2.63
C ASN A 134 23.16 -3.08 1.49
N GLY A 135 23.08 -2.60 0.24
CA GLY A 135 23.61 -3.26 -0.95
C GLY A 135 22.70 -4.34 -1.53
N GLN A 136 21.47 -4.45 -1.07
CA GLN A 136 20.43 -5.17 -1.79
C GLN A 136 20.06 -4.43 -3.08
N ALA A 137 19.52 -5.14 -4.05
CA ALA A 137 19.00 -4.51 -5.26
C ALA A 137 17.78 -3.66 -4.92
N ASP A 138 17.69 -2.47 -5.51
CA ASP A 138 16.52 -1.62 -5.40
C ASP A 138 15.32 -2.32 -6.05
N ALA A 139 14.13 -1.97 -5.60
CA ALA A 139 12.90 -2.57 -6.10
C ALA A 139 11.86 -1.50 -6.38
N ASP A 140 11.16 -1.65 -7.49
CA ASP A 140 9.99 -0.85 -7.80
C ASP A 140 8.76 -1.72 -8.07
N ALA A 141 7.60 -1.21 -7.73
CA ALA A 141 6.33 -1.91 -7.92
C ALA A 141 5.22 -0.99 -8.43
N VAL A 142 4.34 -1.55 -9.23
CA VAL A 142 3.12 -0.89 -9.70
C VAL A 142 1.94 -1.79 -9.41
N ALA A 143 0.84 -1.22 -8.91
CA ALA A 143 -0.43 -1.90 -8.74
C ALA A 143 -1.58 -1.10 -9.35
N LEU A 144 -2.47 -1.78 -10.08
CA LEU A 144 -3.68 -1.24 -10.67
C LEU A 144 -4.89 -1.95 -10.05
N TYR A 145 -5.90 -1.19 -9.69
CA TYR A 145 -7.09 -1.69 -9.01
C TYR A 145 -8.36 -1.25 -9.72
N ALA A 146 -9.34 -2.13 -9.75
CA ALA A 146 -10.71 -1.83 -10.14
C ALA A 146 -11.68 -2.51 -9.17
N VAL A 147 -12.65 -1.74 -8.67
CA VAL A 147 -13.68 -2.25 -7.77
C VAL A 147 -15.04 -1.91 -8.35
N LEU A 148 -15.94 -2.87 -8.34
CA LEU A 148 -17.35 -2.72 -8.73
C LEU A 148 -18.24 -3.11 -7.56
N ASP A 149 -18.99 -2.16 -7.03
CA ASP A 149 -20.09 -2.41 -6.10
C ASP A 149 -21.30 -2.88 -6.91
N VAL A 150 -21.58 -4.20 -6.87
CA VAL A 150 -22.64 -4.84 -7.66
C VAL A 150 -24.00 -4.56 -7.04
N SER A 151 -24.08 -4.59 -5.71
CA SER A 151 -25.27 -4.31 -4.92
C SER A 151 -24.89 -4.07 -3.46
N ASP A 152 -25.88 -3.69 -2.62
CA ASP A 152 -25.67 -3.61 -1.18
C ASP A 152 -25.08 -4.92 -0.64
N GLY A 153 -23.84 -4.85 -0.19
CA GLY A 153 -23.10 -5.98 0.40
C GLY A 153 -22.44 -6.95 -0.60
N VAL A 154 -22.48 -6.70 -1.92
CA VAL A 154 -21.72 -7.50 -2.91
C VAL A 154 -20.79 -6.63 -3.70
N SER A 155 -19.50 -6.96 -3.68
CA SER A 155 -18.46 -6.27 -4.46
C SER A 155 -17.61 -7.26 -5.27
N LEU A 156 -17.10 -6.78 -6.40
CA LEU A 156 -16.07 -7.45 -7.18
C LEU A 156 -14.85 -6.55 -7.22
N ALA A 157 -13.68 -7.11 -6.98
CA ALA A 157 -12.43 -6.38 -7.11
C ALA A 157 -11.47 -7.14 -8.02
N ALA A 158 -10.71 -6.41 -8.80
CA ALA A 158 -9.61 -6.92 -9.60
C ALA A 158 -8.36 -6.11 -9.31
N ARG A 159 -7.21 -6.77 -9.22
CA ARG A 159 -5.89 -6.16 -9.11
C ARG A 159 -4.95 -6.79 -10.10
N TYR A 160 -4.13 -5.97 -10.73
CA TYR A 160 -2.90 -6.39 -11.39
C TYR A 160 -1.75 -5.65 -10.74
N ASP A 161 -0.76 -6.37 -10.28
CA ASP A 161 0.44 -5.78 -9.70
C ASP A 161 1.71 -6.46 -10.20
N THR A 162 2.81 -5.72 -10.20
CA THR A 162 4.12 -6.18 -10.63
C THR A 162 5.20 -5.54 -9.76
N VAL A 163 6.27 -6.28 -9.54
CA VAL A 163 7.49 -5.82 -8.86
C VAL A 163 8.71 -6.24 -9.66
N ASP A 164 9.66 -5.30 -9.77
CA ASP A 164 10.99 -5.53 -10.33
C ASP A 164 12.03 -5.29 -9.22
N ASP A 165 12.86 -6.28 -8.93
CA ASP A 165 13.93 -6.19 -7.93
C ASP A 165 15.34 -6.27 -8.59
N SER A 166 15.45 -5.86 -9.86
CA SER A 166 16.68 -5.89 -10.68
C SER A 166 17.23 -7.30 -10.97
N SER A 167 16.71 -8.32 -10.33
CA SER A 167 17.09 -9.72 -10.55
C SER A 167 15.95 -10.54 -11.15
N ASP A 168 14.72 -10.12 -10.97
CA ASP A 168 13.52 -10.84 -11.37
C ASP A 168 12.31 -9.91 -11.39
N THR A 169 11.43 -10.07 -12.37
CA THR A 169 10.15 -9.39 -12.44
C THR A 169 9.04 -10.38 -12.13
N LYS A 170 8.18 -10.05 -11.15
CA LYS A 170 7.00 -10.83 -10.82
C LYS A 170 5.74 -10.03 -11.10
N SER A 171 4.69 -10.70 -11.51
CA SER A 171 3.39 -10.10 -11.69
C SER A 171 2.29 -10.98 -11.10
N MET A 172 1.24 -10.35 -10.58
CA MET A 172 0.10 -11.05 -10.02
C MET A 172 -1.21 -10.46 -10.52
N TRP A 173 -2.14 -11.34 -10.86
CA TRP A 173 -3.55 -11.02 -11.09
C TRP A 173 -4.37 -11.53 -9.91
N SER A 174 -5.19 -10.67 -9.34
CA SER A 174 -6.11 -11.03 -8.26
C SER A 174 -7.54 -10.70 -8.67
N ALA A 175 -8.47 -11.60 -8.36
CA ALA A 175 -9.90 -11.38 -8.54
C ALA A 175 -10.62 -11.77 -7.25
N THR A 176 -11.36 -10.84 -6.66
CA THR A 176 -12.00 -11.00 -5.36
C THR A 176 -13.49 -10.77 -5.45
N LEU A 177 -14.27 -11.68 -4.88
CA LEU A 177 -15.69 -11.52 -4.60
C LEU A 177 -15.84 -11.21 -3.11
N GLY A 178 -16.35 -10.02 -2.79
CA GLY A 178 -16.73 -9.60 -1.44
C GLY A 178 -18.22 -9.79 -1.21
N TYR A 179 -18.59 -10.30 -0.02
CA TYR A 179 -19.97 -10.46 0.39
C TYR A 179 -20.14 -10.14 1.87
N SER A 180 -20.95 -9.12 2.16
CA SER A 180 -21.38 -8.78 3.52
C SER A 180 -22.57 -9.65 3.91
N ILE A 181 -22.33 -10.69 4.71
CA ILE A 181 -23.37 -11.62 5.18
C ILE A 181 -24.33 -10.89 6.13
N TRP A 182 -23.79 -10.03 6.98
CA TRP A 182 -24.48 -9.14 7.92
C TRP A 182 -23.73 -7.80 7.97
N ASP A 183 -24.33 -6.79 8.55
CA ASP A 183 -23.75 -5.43 8.65
C ASP A 183 -22.35 -5.41 9.26
N ASN A 184 -22.01 -6.41 10.07
CA ASN A 184 -20.74 -6.54 10.77
C ASN A 184 -19.92 -7.78 10.35
N VAL A 185 -20.31 -8.49 9.28
CA VAL A 185 -19.62 -9.70 8.80
C VAL A 185 -19.37 -9.60 7.30
N LEU A 186 -18.10 -9.42 6.94
CA LEU A 186 -17.61 -9.44 5.57
C LEU A 186 -16.89 -10.77 5.31
N THR A 187 -17.24 -11.45 4.23
CA THR A 187 -16.44 -12.57 3.69
C THR A 187 -15.93 -12.24 2.30
N ARG A 188 -14.77 -12.74 1.96
CA ARG A 188 -14.16 -12.55 0.63
C ARG A 188 -13.56 -13.86 0.15
N LEU A 189 -13.83 -14.19 -1.13
CA LEU A 189 -13.16 -15.24 -1.86
C LEU A 189 -12.28 -14.58 -2.93
N GLU A 190 -11.01 -14.90 -2.92
CA GLU A 190 -10.02 -14.37 -3.86
C GLU A 190 -9.34 -15.50 -4.62
N TYR A 191 -9.10 -15.26 -5.90
CA TYR A 191 -8.23 -16.07 -6.75
C TYR A 191 -7.03 -15.23 -7.16
N ASN A 192 -5.82 -15.76 -6.95
CA ASN A 192 -4.55 -15.15 -7.34
C ASN A 192 -3.87 -16.03 -8.38
N TYR A 193 -3.29 -15.39 -9.40
CA TYR A 193 -2.43 -16.00 -10.40
C TYR A 193 -1.14 -15.19 -10.52
N GLU A 194 -0.04 -15.79 -10.06
CA GLU A 194 1.29 -15.20 -10.07
C GLU A 194 2.10 -15.75 -11.24
N THR A 195 2.81 -14.86 -11.95
CA THR A 195 3.78 -15.19 -12.98
C THR A 195 5.11 -14.52 -12.66
N GLY A 196 6.23 -15.17 -13.01
CA GLY A 196 7.56 -14.61 -12.82
C GLY A 196 8.63 -15.51 -13.42
N ASP A 197 9.82 -14.93 -13.62
CA ASP A 197 10.96 -15.64 -14.24
C ASP A 197 11.68 -16.60 -13.27
N ARG A 198 11.26 -16.67 -12.00
CA ARG A 198 11.92 -17.54 -11.02
C ARG A 198 11.65 -19.00 -11.28
N ALA A 199 12.61 -19.82 -10.85
CA ALA A 199 12.71 -21.27 -11.07
C ALA A 199 11.50 -22.13 -10.68
N ASN A 200 10.45 -21.55 -10.09
CA ASN A 200 9.23 -22.25 -9.65
C ASN A 200 8.06 -22.14 -10.65
N GLY A 201 8.20 -21.33 -11.71
CA GLY A 201 7.14 -21.13 -12.71
C GLY A 201 5.91 -20.40 -12.15
N ASP A 202 4.83 -20.43 -12.93
CA ASP A 202 3.56 -19.80 -12.57
C ASP A 202 2.89 -20.52 -11.40
N SER A 203 2.22 -19.77 -10.56
CA SER A 203 1.46 -20.32 -9.43
C SER A 203 0.03 -19.74 -9.36
N SER A 204 -0.87 -20.48 -8.72
CA SER A 204 -2.21 -19.97 -8.43
C SER A 204 -2.69 -20.41 -7.06
N ALA A 205 -3.49 -19.57 -6.42
CA ALA A 205 -4.03 -19.82 -5.09
C ALA A 205 -5.46 -19.31 -4.97
N PHE A 206 -6.22 -19.92 -4.05
CA PHE A 206 -7.48 -19.39 -3.56
C PHE A 206 -7.32 -19.00 -2.09
N ALA A 207 -7.85 -17.84 -1.72
CA ALA A 207 -7.93 -17.38 -0.35
C ALA A 207 -9.40 -17.13 0.02
N LEU A 208 -9.78 -17.55 1.22
CA LEU A 208 -11.09 -17.25 1.81
C LEU A 208 -10.86 -16.63 3.17
N ASN A 209 -11.46 -15.46 3.42
CA ASN A 209 -11.43 -14.87 4.72
C ASN A 209 -12.83 -14.44 5.21
N LEU A 210 -12.92 -14.23 6.51
CA LEU A 210 -14.10 -13.71 7.16
C LEU A 210 -13.65 -12.68 8.20
N TYR A 211 -14.23 -11.49 8.12
CA TYR A 211 -14.06 -10.43 9.11
C TYR A 211 -15.33 -10.25 9.91
N TYR A 212 -15.16 -10.17 11.20
CA TYR A 212 -16.21 -9.80 12.13
C TYR A 212 -15.80 -8.53 12.88
N GLN A 213 -16.64 -7.51 12.79
CA GLN A 213 -16.44 -6.26 13.51
C GLN A 213 -17.42 -6.20 14.69
N PHE A 214 -16.89 -5.98 15.88
CA PHE A 214 -17.65 -5.92 17.13
C PHE A 214 -17.52 -4.54 17.80
#